data_dab1ef073471c4fdfd119416b2d9d717
#
_entry.id   dab1ef073471c4fdfd119416b2d9d717
#
_cell.length_a   1.000
_cell.length_b   1.000
_cell.length_c   1.000
_cell.angle_alpha   90.00
_cell.angle_beta   90.00
_cell.angle_gamma   90.00
#
_symmetry.space_group_name_H-M   'P 1'
#
loop_
_entity.id
_entity.type
_entity.pdbx_description
1 polymer ?
#
loop_
_entity_poly.entity_id
_entity_poly.type
_entity_poly.pdbx_seq_one_letter_code
_entity_poly.pdbx_strand_id
1 'polypeptide(L)'
;DRRQRQMCIRDRVLCGPPSLLPDDFAAFVDAPPPGQSCDPIAQRGKVTIERRLEQALPGADAVMTLRLQKERMTQQLLTSLKRYHRDYGLSHARLQLCGRNVPVLHPGPVNRGVEMTSRLLDDPSMCLVEEQVRNGVPVRMALLYLMAAAESAAESPLVSISS
;
A
#
# COMPACT_ATOMS: atom_id res chain seq x y z
N ASP A 1 -22.40 11.77 7.30
CA ASP A 1 -21.86 12.86 6.52
C ASP A 1 -20.69 12.35 5.66
N ARG A 2 -20.88 12.31 4.33
CA ARG A 2 -19.87 11.75 3.39
C ARG A 2 -18.57 12.55 3.34
N ARG A 3 -18.61 13.84 3.65
CA ARG A 3 -17.42 14.69 3.61
C ARG A 3 -16.48 14.43 4.78
N GLN A 4 -17.03 14.15 5.95
CA GLN A 4 -16.23 13.80 7.13
C GLN A 4 -15.55 12.42 6.98
N ARG A 5 -16.21 11.47 6.31
CA ARG A 5 -15.61 10.15 6.02
C ARG A 5 -14.45 10.22 5.03
N GLN A 6 -14.46 11.15 4.08
CA GLN A 6 -13.34 11.31 3.14
C GLN A 6 -12.05 11.82 3.79
N MET A 7 -12.15 12.52 4.91
CA MET A 7 -10.97 12.96 5.68
C MET A 7 -10.38 11.87 6.60
N CYS A 8 -11.16 10.87 6.96
CA CYS A 8 -10.76 9.75 7.84
C CYS A 8 -10.25 8.51 7.07
N ILE A 9 -10.23 8.52 5.74
CA ILE A 9 -9.80 7.38 4.88
C ILE A 9 -8.27 7.22 4.91
N ARG A 10 -7.62 7.30 6.07
CA ARG A 10 -6.16 7.26 6.08
C ARG A 10 -5.57 6.37 7.15
N ASP A 11 -6.39 5.76 7.96
CA ASP A 11 -5.88 4.81 8.95
C ASP A 11 -5.31 3.59 8.22
N ARG A 12 -4.09 3.27 8.55
CA ARG A 12 -3.34 2.17 7.95
C ARG A 12 -2.94 1.19 9.02
N VAL A 13 -3.33 -0.04 8.85
CA VAL A 13 -2.86 -1.15 9.66
C VAL A 13 -1.81 -1.90 8.85
N LEU A 14 -0.57 -1.86 9.31
CA LEU A 14 0.54 -2.62 8.73
C LEU A 14 0.61 -3.96 9.42
N CYS A 15 0.60 -5.05 8.65
CA CYS A 15 0.63 -6.40 9.20
C CYS A 15 1.78 -7.21 8.59
N GLY A 16 2.62 -7.74 9.44
CA GLY A 16 3.75 -8.55 9.01
C GLY A 16 4.67 -9.02 10.13
N PRO A 17 5.60 -9.95 9.82
CA PRO A 17 6.57 -10.42 10.80
C PRO A 17 7.59 -9.32 11.15
N PRO A 18 8.16 -9.33 12.37
CA PRO A 18 9.15 -8.33 12.80
C PRO A 18 10.37 -8.21 11.88
N SER A 19 10.76 -9.29 11.21
CA SER A 19 11.87 -9.30 10.25
C SER A 19 11.61 -8.49 8.97
N LEU A 20 10.35 -8.23 8.63
CA LEU A 20 9.97 -7.46 7.44
C LEU A 20 9.31 -6.12 7.81
N LEU A 21 8.85 -5.99 9.03
CA LEU A 21 8.15 -4.81 9.54
C LEU A 21 8.66 -4.50 10.96
N PRO A 22 9.73 -3.73 11.11
CA PRO A 22 10.23 -3.28 12.40
C PRO A 22 9.20 -2.48 13.20
N ASP A 23 9.28 -2.49 14.53
CA ASP A 23 8.29 -1.83 15.40
C ASP A 23 8.33 -0.30 15.30
N ASP A 24 9.48 0.26 14.97
CA ASP A 24 9.69 1.70 14.77
C ASP A 24 9.20 2.23 13.42
N PHE A 25 8.81 1.32 12.50
CA PHE A 25 8.39 1.70 11.16
C PHE A 25 7.14 2.59 11.16
N ALA A 26 6.22 2.41 12.10
CA ALA A 26 5.03 3.25 12.22
C ALA A 26 5.42 4.71 12.50
N ALA A 27 6.34 4.93 13.42
CA ALA A 27 6.84 6.27 13.74
C ALA A 27 7.56 6.92 12.56
N PHE A 28 8.32 6.13 11.78
CA PHE A 28 8.97 6.61 10.56
C PHE A 28 7.97 7.06 9.50
N VAL A 29 6.87 6.31 9.30
CA VAL A 29 5.83 6.66 8.31
C VAL A 29 5.01 7.88 8.75
N ASP A 30 4.82 8.06 10.05
CA ASP A 30 4.07 9.20 10.61
C ASP A 30 4.92 10.47 10.73
N ALA A 31 6.25 10.37 10.60
CA ALA A 31 7.14 11.52 10.63
C ALA A 31 6.86 12.49 9.45
N PRO A 32 6.84 13.81 9.69
CA PRO A 32 6.73 14.79 8.61
C PRO A 32 7.96 14.72 7.70
N PRO A 33 7.82 14.99 6.38
CA PRO A 33 8.97 15.15 5.51
C PRO A 33 9.89 16.27 6.02
N PRO A 34 11.21 16.11 5.87
CA PRO A 34 12.15 17.16 6.30
C PRO A 34 11.83 18.49 5.60
N GLY A 35 11.70 19.58 6.37
CA GLY A 35 11.44 20.93 5.86
C GLY A 35 9.96 21.31 5.66
N GLN A 36 9.00 20.40 5.93
CA GLN A 36 7.59 20.78 5.96
C GLN A 36 7.11 20.91 7.41
N SER A 37 6.63 22.10 7.76
CA SER A 37 5.85 22.29 8.98
C SER A 37 4.56 21.48 8.87
N CYS A 38 4.20 20.76 9.93
CA CYS A 38 2.94 20.04 9.99
C CYS A 38 1.79 21.05 9.83
N ASP A 39 1.10 20.99 8.67
CA ASP A 39 -0.20 21.64 8.55
C ASP A 39 -1.16 20.95 9.52
N PRO A 40 -1.73 21.67 10.51
CA PRO A 40 -2.66 21.08 11.48
C PRO A 40 -3.93 20.51 10.83
N ILE A 41 -4.18 20.88 9.57
CA ILE A 41 -5.37 20.45 8.78
C ILE A 41 -5.10 19.15 8.02
N ALA A 42 -3.87 18.77 7.78
CA ALA A 42 -3.52 17.46 7.24
C ALA A 42 -3.59 16.43 8.38
N GLN A 43 -4.79 16.04 8.80
CA GLN A 43 -5.01 14.90 9.68
C GLN A 43 -4.45 13.65 8.95
N ARG A 44 -3.19 13.35 9.23
CA ARG A 44 -2.58 12.10 8.80
C ARG A 44 -3.29 10.98 9.54
N GLY A 45 -3.87 10.05 8.80
CA GLY A 45 -4.47 8.88 9.41
C GLY A 45 -3.44 8.12 10.25
N LYS A 46 -3.92 7.49 11.32
CA LYS A 46 -3.08 6.73 12.25
C LYS A 46 -2.45 5.53 11.53
N VAL A 47 -1.17 5.29 11.76
CA VAL A 47 -0.49 4.05 11.37
C VAL A 47 -0.33 3.16 12.60
N THR A 48 -0.82 1.93 12.51
CA THR A 48 -0.68 0.92 13.57
C THR A 48 -0.01 -0.33 13.01
N ILE A 49 0.73 -1.04 13.86
CA ILE A 49 1.36 -2.30 13.51
C ILE A 49 0.63 -3.43 14.23
N GLU A 50 0.20 -4.43 13.45
CA GLU A 50 -0.39 -5.65 13.93
C GLU A 50 0.46 -6.85 13.53
N ARG A 51 0.63 -7.80 14.44
CA ARG A 51 1.44 -9.00 14.20
C ARG A 51 0.61 -10.21 13.76
N ARG A 52 -0.69 -10.12 13.93
CA ARG A 52 -1.65 -11.16 13.57
C ARG A 52 -2.63 -10.65 12.55
N LEU A 53 -2.74 -11.37 11.44
CA LEU A 53 -3.61 -10.98 10.34
C LEU A 53 -5.09 -10.91 10.77
N GLU A 54 -5.49 -11.80 11.66
CA GLU A 54 -6.86 -11.85 12.21
C GLU A 54 -7.22 -10.61 13.04
N GLN A 55 -6.24 -9.88 13.54
CA GLN A 55 -6.42 -8.62 14.27
C GLN A 55 -6.35 -7.41 13.34
N ALA A 56 -5.63 -7.53 12.23
CA ALA A 56 -5.44 -6.47 11.26
C ALA A 56 -6.62 -6.28 10.29
N LEU A 57 -7.35 -7.35 9.97
CA LEU A 57 -8.41 -7.36 8.95
C LEU A 57 -9.74 -6.73 9.38
N PRO A 58 -10.20 -6.86 10.67
CA PRO A 58 -11.51 -6.35 11.05
C PRO A 58 -11.67 -4.86 10.75
N GLY A 59 -12.77 -4.52 10.05
CA GLY A 59 -13.10 -3.13 9.70
C GLY A 59 -12.29 -2.53 8.55
N ALA A 60 -11.39 -3.29 7.91
CA ALA A 60 -10.67 -2.81 6.74
C ALA A 60 -11.63 -2.45 5.58
N ASP A 61 -11.32 -1.37 4.87
CA ASP A 61 -12.03 -0.93 3.64
C ASP A 61 -11.39 -1.45 2.37
N ALA A 62 -10.09 -1.74 2.43
CA ALA A 62 -9.30 -2.37 1.37
C ALA A 62 -8.12 -3.13 2.00
N VAL A 63 -7.66 -4.16 1.33
CA VAL A 63 -6.50 -4.94 1.76
C VAL A 63 -5.46 -4.94 0.63
N MET A 64 -4.25 -4.50 0.95
CA MET A 64 -3.12 -4.55 0.01
C MET A 64 -2.05 -5.48 0.53
N THR A 65 -1.66 -6.44 -0.28
CA THR A 65 -0.49 -7.28 -0.01
C THR A 65 0.71 -6.82 -0.82
N LEU A 66 1.91 -7.15 -0.35
CA LEU A 66 3.15 -6.84 -1.03
C LEU A 66 3.91 -8.12 -1.36
N ARG A 67 4.69 -8.07 -2.45
CA ARG A 67 5.51 -9.19 -2.88
C ARG A 67 6.61 -9.50 -1.87
N LEU A 68 6.72 -10.76 -1.48
CA LEU A 68 7.91 -11.29 -0.83
C LEU A 68 9.04 -11.45 -1.86
N GLN A 69 10.14 -10.75 -1.64
CA GLN A 69 11.33 -10.84 -2.50
C GLN A 69 12.11 -12.12 -2.19
N LYS A 70 11.72 -13.23 -2.80
CA LYS A 70 12.33 -14.55 -2.60
C LYS A 70 13.81 -14.54 -2.95
N GLU A 71 14.21 -13.70 -3.88
CA GLU A 71 15.57 -13.57 -4.41
C GLU A 71 16.58 -13.10 -3.35
N ARG A 72 16.09 -12.44 -2.29
CA ARG A 72 16.90 -11.93 -1.18
C ARG A 72 16.94 -12.84 0.04
N MET A 73 16.28 -13.99 -0.03
CA MET A 73 16.15 -14.91 1.11
C MET A 73 17.00 -16.17 0.85
N THR A 74 17.74 -16.63 1.85
CA THR A 74 18.62 -17.81 1.80
C THR A 74 17.89 -19.17 1.82
N GLN A 75 18.61 -20.27 1.66
CA GLN A 75 18.08 -21.64 1.43
C GLN A 75 17.06 -22.23 2.44
N GLN A 76 16.83 -21.61 3.56
CA GLN A 76 15.73 -22.01 4.49
C GLN A 76 14.34 -21.56 4.04
N LEU A 77 14.24 -21.13 2.80
CA LEU A 77 13.14 -20.38 2.21
C LEU A 77 11.80 -21.13 2.16
N LEU A 78 11.80 -22.41 1.77
CA LEU A 78 10.54 -23.13 1.54
C LEU A 78 9.69 -23.31 2.80
N THR A 79 10.33 -23.62 3.93
CA THR A 79 9.63 -23.71 5.22
C THR A 79 9.15 -22.33 5.66
N SER A 80 9.95 -21.30 5.43
CA SER A 80 9.61 -19.89 5.71
C SER A 80 8.42 -19.41 4.88
N LEU A 81 8.34 -19.75 3.58
CA LEU A 81 7.22 -19.39 2.71
C LEU A 81 5.91 -20.04 3.09
N LYS A 82 5.95 -21.34 3.44
CA LYS A 82 4.75 -22.05 3.94
C LYS A 82 4.26 -21.44 5.26
N ARG A 83 5.18 -21.11 6.15
CA ARG A 83 4.87 -20.44 7.41
C ARG A 83 4.28 -19.05 7.16
N TYR A 84 4.90 -18.27 6.26
CA TYR A 84 4.38 -16.95 5.87
C TYR A 84 2.97 -17.05 5.30
N HIS A 85 2.72 -17.96 4.38
CA HIS A 85 1.38 -18.16 3.83
C HIS A 85 0.36 -18.54 4.92
N ARG A 86 0.74 -19.43 5.82
CA ARG A 86 -0.10 -19.82 6.95
C ARG A 86 -0.44 -18.64 7.86
N ASP A 87 0.52 -17.76 8.13
CA ASP A 87 0.37 -16.69 9.12
C ASP A 87 -0.17 -15.40 8.48
N TYR A 88 0.17 -15.09 7.22
CA TYR A 88 -0.13 -13.82 6.54
C TYR A 88 -0.78 -13.96 5.16
N GLY A 89 -0.86 -15.13 4.58
CA GLY A 89 -1.46 -15.33 3.26
C GLY A 89 -2.95 -15.01 3.24
N LEU A 90 -3.42 -14.26 2.25
CA LEU A 90 -4.83 -13.94 2.08
C LEU A 90 -5.61 -15.08 1.41
N SER A 91 -6.84 -15.25 1.86
CA SER A 91 -7.84 -16.15 1.27
C SER A 91 -9.24 -15.56 1.45
N HIS A 92 -10.23 -16.06 0.73
CA HIS A 92 -11.62 -15.65 0.90
C HIS A 92 -12.08 -15.78 2.36
N ALA A 93 -11.74 -16.89 3.02
CA ALA A 93 -12.11 -17.12 4.42
C ALA A 93 -11.54 -16.05 5.37
N ARG A 94 -10.30 -15.61 5.13
CA ARG A 94 -9.69 -14.54 5.93
C ARG A 94 -10.30 -13.18 5.65
N LEU A 95 -10.63 -12.89 4.41
CA LEU A 95 -11.27 -11.62 4.04
C LEU A 95 -12.67 -11.46 4.64
N GLN A 96 -13.35 -12.56 5.00
CA GLN A 96 -14.61 -12.48 5.74
C GLN A 96 -14.46 -11.77 7.10
N LEU A 97 -13.26 -11.77 7.68
CA LEU A 97 -12.98 -11.05 8.93
C LEU A 97 -13.10 -9.52 8.78
N CYS A 98 -13.05 -9.00 7.57
CA CYS A 98 -13.31 -7.57 7.32
C CYS A 98 -14.78 -7.18 7.58
N GLY A 99 -15.70 -8.16 7.70
CA GLY A 99 -17.13 -7.93 7.92
C GLY A 99 -17.93 -7.48 6.69
N ARG A 100 -17.23 -7.32 5.55
CA ARG A 100 -17.80 -6.91 4.25
C ARG A 100 -16.88 -7.34 3.11
N ASN A 101 -17.38 -7.27 1.88
CA ASN A 101 -16.54 -7.45 0.71
C ASN A 101 -15.60 -6.24 0.55
N VAL A 102 -14.31 -6.51 0.49
CA VAL A 102 -13.27 -5.48 0.36
C VAL A 102 -12.42 -5.76 -0.87
N PRO A 103 -11.97 -4.73 -1.60
CA PRO A 103 -11.05 -4.90 -2.71
C PRO A 103 -9.68 -5.37 -2.20
N VAL A 104 -9.10 -6.31 -2.93
CA VAL A 104 -7.75 -6.81 -2.69
C VAL A 104 -6.83 -6.25 -3.76
N LEU A 105 -5.74 -5.65 -3.30
CA LEU A 105 -4.75 -4.96 -4.12
C LEU A 105 -3.38 -5.63 -3.98
N HIS A 106 -2.55 -5.52 -5.02
CA HIS A 106 -1.15 -5.91 -5.01
C HIS A 106 -0.42 -5.24 -6.17
N PRO A 107 0.75 -4.63 -5.96
CA PRO A 107 1.46 -3.90 -7.02
C PRO A 107 2.01 -4.79 -8.15
N GLY A 108 1.93 -6.13 -7.99
CA GLY A 108 2.51 -7.12 -8.92
C GLY A 108 4.05 -7.18 -8.88
N PRO A 109 4.63 -8.26 -9.39
CA PRO A 109 4.00 -9.56 -9.66
C PRO A 109 3.66 -10.33 -8.37
N VAL A 110 2.61 -11.16 -8.40
CA VAL A 110 2.14 -11.94 -7.24
C VAL A 110 2.79 -13.30 -7.18
N ASN A 111 3.24 -13.73 -5.99
CA ASN A 111 3.63 -15.12 -5.74
C ASN A 111 2.39 -15.91 -5.31
N ARG A 112 1.76 -16.63 -6.26
CA ARG A 112 0.58 -17.48 -6.00
C ARG A 112 0.85 -18.47 -4.88
N GLY A 113 -0.08 -18.61 -3.94
CA GLY A 113 0.05 -19.50 -2.80
C GLY A 113 1.05 -19.03 -1.73
N VAL A 114 1.54 -17.80 -1.80
CA VAL A 114 2.40 -17.19 -0.79
C VAL A 114 1.70 -15.98 -0.16
N GLU A 115 1.54 -14.88 -0.90
CA GLU A 115 0.85 -13.69 -0.42
C GLU A 115 -0.66 -13.87 -0.42
N MET A 116 -1.18 -14.59 -1.42
CA MET A 116 -2.60 -14.93 -1.50
C MET A 116 -2.83 -16.26 -2.21
N THR A 117 -4.00 -16.86 -1.98
CA THR A 117 -4.39 -18.08 -2.66
C THR A 117 -4.67 -17.81 -4.14
N SER A 118 -4.42 -18.81 -5.02
CA SER A 118 -4.74 -18.69 -6.45
C SER A 118 -6.22 -18.41 -6.68
N ARG A 119 -7.11 -19.06 -5.91
CA ARG A 119 -8.55 -18.84 -6.01
C ARG A 119 -8.95 -17.37 -5.74
N LEU A 120 -8.31 -16.72 -4.78
CA LEU A 120 -8.58 -15.31 -4.50
C LEU A 120 -8.01 -14.41 -5.60
N LEU A 121 -6.81 -14.70 -6.08
CA LEU A 121 -6.18 -13.94 -7.15
C LEU A 121 -6.99 -13.98 -8.45
N ASP A 122 -7.63 -15.12 -8.74
CA ASP A 122 -8.44 -15.33 -9.95
C ASP A 122 -9.90 -14.88 -9.79
N ASP A 123 -10.27 -14.26 -8.67
CA ASP A 123 -11.62 -13.75 -8.41
C ASP A 123 -11.73 -12.25 -8.76
N PRO A 124 -12.31 -11.90 -9.94
CA PRO A 124 -12.40 -10.51 -10.38
C PRO A 124 -13.38 -9.67 -9.57
N SER A 125 -14.21 -10.29 -8.73
CA SER A 125 -15.16 -9.57 -7.89
C SER A 125 -14.50 -8.93 -6.66
N MET A 126 -13.34 -9.43 -6.25
CA MET A 126 -12.60 -8.97 -5.08
C MET A 126 -11.17 -8.55 -5.42
N CYS A 127 -10.51 -9.20 -6.36
CA CYS A 127 -9.11 -9.00 -6.68
C CYS A 127 -8.94 -7.99 -7.81
N LEU A 128 -8.45 -6.80 -7.48
CA LEU A 128 -8.20 -5.70 -8.43
C LEU A 128 -6.73 -5.60 -8.86
N VAL A 129 -5.97 -6.68 -8.72
CA VAL A 129 -4.51 -6.68 -9.00
C VAL A 129 -4.21 -6.33 -10.44
N GLU A 130 -4.91 -6.92 -11.40
CA GLU A 130 -4.69 -6.65 -12.82
C GLU A 130 -5.05 -5.21 -13.19
N GLU A 131 -6.16 -4.70 -12.66
CA GLU A 131 -6.59 -3.34 -12.86
C GLU A 131 -5.59 -2.34 -12.26
N GLN A 132 -5.12 -2.60 -11.05
CA GLN A 132 -4.10 -1.79 -10.39
C GLN A 132 -2.80 -1.73 -11.22
N VAL A 133 -2.31 -2.86 -11.72
CA VAL A 133 -1.10 -2.92 -12.55
C VAL A 133 -1.30 -2.15 -13.85
N ARG A 134 -2.45 -2.34 -14.52
CA ARG A 134 -2.80 -1.62 -15.75
C ARG A 134 -2.82 -0.11 -15.53
N ASN A 135 -3.48 0.34 -14.47
CA ASN A 135 -3.60 1.77 -14.15
C ASN A 135 -2.28 2.37 -13.63
N GLY A 136 -1.36 1.56 -13.16
CA GLY A 136 -0.05 2.03 -12.68
C GLY A 136 0.82 2.65 -13.79
N VAL A 137 0.66 2.28 -15.04
CA VAL A 137 1.42 2.84 -16.17
C VAL A 137 0.99 4.27 -16.47
N PRO A 138 -0.30 4.57 -16.79
CA PRO A 138 -0.72 5.94 -17.09
C PRO A 138 -0.54 6.89 -15.90
N VAL A 139 -0.69 6.42 -14.66
CA VAL A 139 -0.43 7.25 -13.48
C VAL A 139 1.04 7.67 -13.41
N ARG A 140 1.98 6.74 -13.62
CA ARG A 140 3.41 7.07 -13.66
C ARG A 140 3.75 8.02 -14.80
N MET A 141 3.15 7.82 -15.98
CA MET A 141 3.33 8.72 -17.12
C MET A 141 2.84 10.13 -16.80
N ALA A 142 1.67 10.26 -16.19
CA ALA A 142 1.13 11.55 -15.77
C ALA A 142 2.03 12.25 -14.73
N LEU A 143 2.54 11.52 -13.75
CA LEU A 143 3.47 12.08 -12.76
C LEU A 143 4.76 12.57 -13.40
N LEU A 144 5.38 11.79 -14.29
CA LEU A 144 6.60 12.19 -15.00
C LEU A 144 6.36 13.42 -15.88
N TYR A 145 5.22 13.47 -16.56
CA TYR A 145 4.84 14.64 -17.37
C TYR A 145 4.70 15.91 -16.51
N LEU A 146 4.00 15.81 -15.38
CA LEU A 146 3.81 16.95 -14.48
C LEU A 146 5.13 17.43 -13.87
N MET A 147 6.03 16.52 -13.52
CA MET A 147 7.37 16.87 -13.02
C MET A 147 8.20 17.60 -14.09
N ALA A 148 8.23 17.09 -15.32
CA ALA A 148 8.95 17.73 -16.42
C ALA A 148 8.36 19.09 -16.80
N ALA A 149 7.03 19.23 -16.79
CA ALA A 149 6.38 20.50 -17.06
C ALA A 149 6.66 21.54 -15.97
N ALA A 150 6.76 21.12 -14.70
CA ALA A 150 7.12 22.00 -13.59
C ALA A 150 8.56 22.52 -13.69
N GLU A 151 9.51 21.67 -14.07
CA GLU A 151 10.90 22.09 -14.35
C GLU A 151 10.99 23.11 -15.47
N SER A 152 10.33 22.85 -16.60
CA SER A 152 10.31 23.78 -17.74
C SER A 152 9.69 25.14 -17.40
N ALA A 153 8.68 25.17 -16.52
CA ALA A 153 8.08 26.41 -16.05
C ALA A 153 9.00 27.21 -15.10
N ALA A 154 9.84 26.50 -14.33
CA ALA A 154 10.81 27.14 -13.42
C ALA A 154 12.02 27.72 -14.15
N GLU A 155 12.38 27.17 -15.32
CA GLU A 155 13.51 27.62 -16.14
C GLU A 155 13.17 28.76 -17.11
N SER A 156 11.89 29.15 -17.27
CA SER A 156 11.52 30.28 -18.13
C SER A 156 11.96 31.61 -17.48
N PRO A 157 12.99 32.30 -18.01
CA PRO A 157 13.43 33.58 -17.46
C PRO A 157 12.30 34.61 -17.61
N LEU A 158 11.98 35.30 -16.54
CA LEU A 158 11.16 36.51 -16.58
C LEU A 158 11.85 37.49 -17.54
N VAL A 159 11.35 37.59 -18.76
CA VAL A 159 11.74 38.68 -19.65
C VAL A 159 11.28 39.98 -18.98
N SER A 160 12.20 40.65 -18.32
CA SER A 160 11.97 41.99 -17.81
C SER A 160 11.79 42.94 -19.01
N ILE A 161 10.56 43.31 -19.28
CA ILE A 161 10.23 44.41 -20.19
C ILE A 161 10.55 45.69 -19.41
N SER A 162 11.75 46.21 -19.57
CA SER A 162 12.10 47.56 -19.17
C SER A 162 11.65 48.50 -20.27
N SER A 163 10.65 49.31 -19.96
CA SER A 163 10.25 50.49 -20.76
C SER A 163 10.99 51.71 -20.25
#